data_e82ae6d1e3cbdce8ce1a71a453fd6a48
#
_entry.id   e82ae6d1e3cbdce8ce1a71a453fd6a48
#
_cell.length_a   1.000
_cell.length_b   1.000
_cell.length_c   1.000
_cell.angle_alpha   90.00
_cell.angle_beta   90.00
_cell.angle_gamma   90.00
#
_symmetry.space_group_name_H-M   'P 1'
#
loop_
_entity.id
_entity.type
_entity.pdbx_description
1 polymer ?
#
loop_
_entity_poly.entity_id
_entity_poly.type
_entity_poly.pdbx_seq_one_letter_code
_entity_poly.pdbx_strand_id
1 'polypeptide(L)'
;MPWRKTCDPYKILVSEMMLQQTQVERVMPFYKDFLREFPTACALAAGSLADVLKAWNGLGYNRRAKYLHEAVKRLSSMPNVMLSPSHGNKIAYEDLRRLPGVGEYTAKAMRVFAWDEPEVLIETNIRAAFIHHFFPHTLDVHDRAILAYAKEAARAQDPREWHWALMDYGAHLKKTLLNPSRKSAHYAKQSKFEGS
;
A
#
# COMPACT_ATOMS: atom_id res chain seq x y z
N MET A 1 -8.65 6.66 -8.23
CA MET A 1 -8.43 5.23 -7.96
C MET A 1 -9.54 4.72 -7.05
N PRO A 2 -10.09 3.50 -7.25
CA PRO A 2 -11.23 2.99 -6.46
C PRO A 2 -10.95 2.90 -4.96
N TRP A 3 -9.77 2.45 -4.58
CA TRP A 3 -9.35 2.31 -3.17
C TRP A 3 -9.16 3.65 -2.42
N ARG A 4 -9.07 4.77 -3.11
CA ARG A 4 -9.07 6.10 -2.47
C ARG A 4 -10.48 6.60 -2.11
N LYS A 5 -11.52 5.89 -2.54
CA LYS A 5 -12.93 6.23 -2.27
C LYS A 5 -13.53 5.42 -1.12
N THR A 6 -12.71 4.73 -0.34
CA THR A 6 -13.15 3.86 0.74
C THR A 6 -12.19 3.92 1.93
N CYS A 7 -12.72 3.72 3.12
CA CYS A 7 -11.96 3.50 4.36
C CYS A 7 -12.08 2.04 4.82
N ASP A 8 -12.68 1.17 4.01
CA ASP A 8 -12.84 -0.25 4.33
C ASP A 8 -11.49 -0.93 4.45
N PRO A 9 -11.08 -1.42 5.65
CA PRO A 9 -9.76 -2.00 5.85
C PRO A 9 -9.48 -3.20 4.95
N TYR A 10 -10.51 -4.00 4.67
CA TYR A 10 -10.38 -5.12 3.75
C TYR A 10 -10.02 -4.66 2.33
N LYS A 11 -10.77 -3.70 1.81
CA LYS A 11 -10.56 -3.17 0.46
C LYS A 11 -9.21 -2.47 0.31
N ILE A 12 -8.76 -1.80 1.36
CA ILE A 12 -7.44 -1.18 1.42
C ILE A 12 -6.35 -2.25 1.45
N LEU A 13 -6.49 -3.30 2.27
CA LEU A 13 -5.53 -4.40 2.30
C LEU A 13 -5.40 -5.08 0.92
N VAL A 14 -6.52 -5.33 0.25
CA VAL A 14 -6.52 -5.88 -1.12
C VAL A 14 -5.73 -4.99 -2.07
N SER A 15 -5.98 -3.67 -2.06
CA SER A 15 -5.26 -2.74 -2.94
C SER A 15 -3.77 -2.67 -2.63
N GLU A 16 -3.40 -2.60 -1.35
CA GLU A 16 -2.00 -2.53 -0.93
C GLU A 16 -1.22 -3.80 -1.35
N MET A 17 -1.84 -4.98 -1.20
CA MET A 17 -1.21 -6.23 -1.64
C MET A 17 -1.12 -6.33 -3.17
N MET A 18 -2.09 -5.82 -3.92
CA MET A 18 -2.05 -5.80 -5.39
C MET A 18 -1.02 -4.81 -5.93
N LEU A 19 -0.84 -3.67 -5.26
CA LEU A 19 0.09 -2.61 -5.67
C LEU A 19 1.56 -2.94 -5.39
N GLN A 20 1.87 -3.96 -4.58
CA GLN A 20 3.26 -4.40 -4.39
C GLN A 20 3.89 -4.75 -5.74
N GLN A 21 4.88 -3.97 -6.18
CA GLN A 21 5.61 -4.15 -7.45
C GLN A 21 4.73 -4.19 -8.71
N THR A 22 3.51 -3.64 -8.65
CA THR A 22 2.59 -3.59 -9.79
C THR A 22 2.07 -2.18 -9.98
N GLN A 23 2.01 -1.72 -11.23
CA GLN A 23 1.55 -0.37 -11.58
C GLN A 23 0.05 -0.21 -11.37
N VAL A 24 -0.37 0.99 -11.01
CA VAL A 24 -1.77 1.36 -10.70
C VAL A 24 -2.73 1.00 -11.84
N GLU A 25 -2.36 1.33 -13.06
CA GLU A 25 -3.19 1.10 -14.25
C GLU A 25 -3.49 -0.38 -14.44
N ARG A 26 -2.50 -1.25 -14.16
CA ARG A 26 -2.67 -2.69 -14.21
C ARG A 26 -3.52 -3.22 -13.06
N VAL A 27 -3.38 -2.67 -11.85
CA VAL A 27 -4.14 -3.12 -10.67
C VAL A 27 -5.62 -2.79 -10.77
N MET A 28 -6.00 -1.66 -11.35
CA MET A 28 -7.39 -1.16 -11.34
C MET A 28 -8.45 -2.17 -11.82
N PRO A 29 -8.31 -2.85 -12.97
CA PRO A 29 -9.29 -3.84 -13.40
C PRO A 29 -9.31 -5.06 -12.47
N PHE A 30 -8.15 -5.61 -12.09
CA PHE A 30 -8.05 -6.76 -11.20
C PHE A 30 -8.66 -6.51 -9.82
N TYR A 31 -8.47 -5.33 -9.26
CA TYR A 31 -9.06 -4.94 -7.98
C TYR A 31 -10.60 -4.96 -8.02
N LYS A 32 -11.19 -4.44 -9.10
CA LYS A 32 -12.66 -4.45 -9.26
C LYS A 32 -13.20 -5.86 -9.39
N ASP A 33 -12.56 -6.69 -10.22
CA ASP A 33 -12.98 -8.06 -10.48
C ASP A 33 -12.81 -8.94 -9.24
N PHE A 34 -11.70 -8.79 -8.52
CA PHE A 34 -11.44 -9.49 -7.28
C PHE A 34 -12.47 -9.17 -6.18
N LEU A 35 -12.83 -7.88 -6.03
CA LEU A 35 -13.85 -7.47 -5.06
C LEU A 35 -15.28 -7.83 -5.48
N ARG A 36 -15.52 -8.11 -6.75
CA ARG A 36 -16.79 -8.70 -7.20
C ARG A 36 -16.91 -10.16 -6.80
N GLU A 37 -15.81 -10.91 -6.90
CA GLU A 37 -15.74 -12.31 -6.49
C GLU A 37 -15.70 -12.46 -4.97
N PHE A 38 -14.89 -11.65 -4.29
CA PHE A 38 -14.72 -11.63 -2.84
C PHE A 38 -15.07 -10.25 -2.26
N PRO A 39 -16.36 -9.94 -2.09
CA PRO A 39 -16.78 -8.58 -1.70
C PRO A 39 -16.45 -8.20 -0.25
N THR A 40 -16.19 -9.19 0.61
CA THR A 40 -15.88 -9.01 2.03
C THR A 40 -14.72 -9.89 2.48
N ALA A 41 -14.12 -9.53 3.61
CA ALA A 41 -13.09 -10.35 4.24
C ALA A 41 -13.59 -11.77 4.58
N CYS A 42 -14.84 -11.89 5.04
CA CYS A 42 -15.45 -13.18 5.31
C CYS A 42 -15.60 -14.04 4.05
N ALA A 43 -16.03 -13.43 2.94
CA ALA A 43 -16.12 -14.14 1.66
C ALA A 43 -14.76 -14.64 1.20
N LEU A 44 -13.71 -13.82 1.32
CA LEU A 44 -12.35 -14.22 0.99
C LEU A 44 -11.83 -15.32 1.93
N ALA A 45 -12.06 -15.20 3.23
CA ALA A 45 -11.61 -16.22 4.21
C ALA A 45 -12.27 -17.58 4.00
N ALA A 46 -13.54 -17.60 3.59
CA ALA A 46 -14.32 -18.81 3.30
C ALA A 46 -13.97 -19.43 1.94
N GLY A 47 -13.43 -18.65 1.00
CA GLY A 47 -13.03 -19.11 -0.34
C GLY A 47 -11.88 -20.12 -0.29
N SER A 48 -11.78 -20.98 -1.30
CA SER A 48 -10.62 -21.85 -1.46
C SER A 48 -9.41 -21.08 -1.98
N LEU A 49 -8.20 -21.53 -1.66
CA LEU A 49 -6.98 -20.93 -2.23
C LEU A 49 -6.98 -21.02 -3.77
N ALA A 50 -7.56 -22.06 -4.32
CA ALA A 50 -7.65 -22.24 -5.78
C ALA A 50 -8.53 -21.13 -6.42
N ASP A 51 -9.67 -20.80 -5.82
CA ASP A 51 -10.53 -19.70 -6.31
C ASP A 51 -9.84 -18.35 -6.18
N VAL A 52 -9.14 -18.11 -5.07
CA VAL A 52 -8.36 -16.88 -4.87
C VAL A 52 -7.26 -16.73 -5.92
N LEU A 53 -6.52 -17.81 -6.21
CA LEU A 53 -5.49 -17.79 -7.26
C LEU A 53 -6.08 -17.62 -8.66
N LYS A 54 -7.27 -18.19 -8.92
CA LYS A 54 -8.00 -17.99 -10.18
C LYS A 54 -8.41 -16.53 -10.36
N ALA A 55 -8.98 -15.91 -9.33
CA ALA A 55 -9.36 -14.48 -9.36
C ALA A 55 -8.15 -13.54 -9.48
N TRP A 56 -6.95 -13.98 -9.06
CA TRP A 56 -5.70 -13.23 -9.15
C TRP A 56 -4.96 -13.45 -10.47
N ASN A 57 -5.36 -14.45 -11.25
CA ASN A 57 -4.66 -14.86 -12.45
C ASN A 57 -4.45 -13.70 -13.43
N GLY A 58 -3.23 -13.58 -13.96
CA GLY A 58 -2.86 -12.50 -14.87
C GLY A 58 -2.27 -11.25 -14.19
N LEU A 59 -2.46 -11.04 -12.88
CA LEU A 59 -1.83 -9.91 -12.17
C LEU A 59 -0.33 -10.14 -11.91
N GLY A 60 0.07 -11.40 -11.76
CA GLY A 60 1.44 -11.81 -11.45
C GLY A 60 1.76 -11.79 -9.95
N TYR A 61 2.96 -12.30 -9.61
CA TYR A 61 3.40 -12.43 -8.22
C TYR A 61 2.37 -13.15 -7.33
N ASN A 62 1.92 -14.33 -7.74
CA ASN A 62 0.82 -15.10 -7.14
C ASN A 62 0.99 -15.39 -5.64
N ARG A 63 2.23 -15.35 -5.12
CA ARG A 63 2.50 -15.45 -3.68
C ARG A 63 1.75 -14.40 -2.87
N ARG A 64 1.50 -13.22 -3.44
CA ARG A 64 0.73 -12.14 -2.78
C ARG A 64 -0.73 -12.55 -2.57
N ALA A 65 -1.33 -13.24 -3.54
CA ALA A 65 -2.69 -13.77 -3.41
C ALA A 65 -2.80 -14.77 -2.25
N LYS A 66 -1.83 -15.70 -2.16
CA LYS A 66 -1.74 -16.64 -1.03
C LYS A 66 -1.60 -15.89 0.30
N TYR A 67 -0.70 -14.92 0.38
CA TYR A 67 -0.49 -14.13 1.59
C TYR A 67 -1.73 -13.32 1.98
N LEU A 68 -2.41 -12.70 1.02
CA LEU A 68 -3.66 -11.98 1.27
C LEU A 68 -4.72 -12.92 1.87
N HIS A 69 -4.91 -14.11 1.28
CA HIS A 69 -5.84 -15.11 1.77
C HIS A 69 -5.52 -15.56 3.20
N GLU A 70 -4.24 -15.87 3.47
CA GLU A 70 -3.79 -16.26 4.80
C GLU A 70 -3.91 -15.12 5.82
N ALA A 71 -3.60 -13.87 5.42
CA ALA A 71 -3.73 -12.70 6.26
C ALA A 71 -5.18 -12.47 6.68
N VAL A 72 -6.11 -12.54 5.72
CA VAL A 72 -7.54 -12.36 6.00
C VAL A 72 -8.09 -13.48 6.88
N LYS A 73 -7.67 -14.73 6.67
CA LYS A 73 -8.05 -15.85 7.56
C LYS A 73 -7.57 -15.63 8.99
N ARG A 74 -6.32 -15.18 9.18
CA ARG A 74 -5.80 -14.87 10.52
C ARG A 74 -6.59 -13.75 11.16
N LEU A 75 -6.87 -12.67 10.44
CA LEU A 75 -7.67 -11.55 10.94
C LEU A 75 -9.08 -11.98 11.33
N SER A 76 -9.72 -12.83 10.53
CA SER A 76 -11.06 -13.35 10.82
C SER A 76 -11.11 -14.30 12.05
N SER A 77 -9.96 -14.86 12.45
CA SER A 77 -9.85 -15.69 13.66
C SER A 77 -9.47 -14.89 14.92
N MET A 78 -9.11 -13.61 14.80
CA MET A 78 -8.77 -12.76 15.93
C MET A 78 -10.04 -12.29 16.65
N PRO A 79 -10.13 -12.42 17.99
CA PRO A 79 -11.25 -11.89 18.73
C PRO A 79 -11.30 -10.35 18.58
N ASN A 80 -12.48 -9.80 18.37
CA ASN A 80 -12.73 -8.35 18.21
C ASN A 80 -12.10 -7.67 17.00
N VAL A 81 -11.56 -8.40 16.03
CA VAL A 81 -11.09 -7.83 14.77
C VAL A 81 -12.17 -8.03 13.70
N MET A 82 -12.78 -6.96 13.27
CA MET A 82 -13.67 -6.95 12.10
C MET A 82 -13.08 -6.07 11.02
N LEU A 83 -12.74 -6.68 9.89
CA LEU A 83 -12.41 -5.95 8.66
C LEU A 83 -13.70 -5.45 7.99
N SER A 84 -14.42 -4.55 8.66
CA SER A 84 -15.68 -3.97 8.19
C SER A 84 -15.61 -2.44 8.24
N PRO A 85 -16.24 -1.75 7.27
CA PRO A 85 -16.23 -0.27 7.22
C PRO A 85 -16.90 0.40 8.41
N SER A 86 -17.87 -0.27 9.03
CA SER A 86 -18.80 0.39 9.91
C SER A 86 -18.35 0.55 11.35
N HIS A 87 -17.43 -0.27 11.88
CA HIS A 87 -17.00 -0.20 13.31
C HIS A 87 -15.75 -1.04 13.60
N GLY A 88 -14.88 -1.25 12.64
CA GLY A 88 -13.68 -2.06 12.89
C GLY A 88 -12.79 -1.43 13.95
N ASN A 89 -12.54 -2.13 15.04
CA ASN A 89 -11.46 -1.77 15.95
C ASN A 89 -10.18 -1.60 15.14
N LYS A 90 -9.46 -0.51 15.40
CA LYS A 90 -8.15 -0.29 14.79
C LYS A 90 -7.26 -1.46 15.13
N ILE A 91 -6.67 -2.08 14.10
CA ILE A 91 -5.71 -3.17 14.33
C ILE A 91 -4.38 -2.56 14.71
N ALA A 92 -3.78 -3.06 15.79
CA ALA A 92 -2.49 -2.59 16.25
C ALA A 92 -1.40 -2.81 15.18
N TYR A 93 -0.43 -1.90 15.10
CA TYR A 93 0.67 -2.00 14.14
C TYR A 93 1.38 -3.35 14.22
N GLU A 94 1.67 -3.84 15.41
CA GLU A 94 2.37 -5.11 15.61
C GLU A 94 1.56 -6.32 15.11
N ASP A 95 0.24 -6.29 15.25
CA ASP A 95 -0.62 -7.36 14.74
C ASP A 95 -0.69 -7.33 13.21
N LEU A 96 -0.75 -6.14 12.61
CA LEU A 96 -0.64 -6.01 11.15
C LEU A 96 0.69 -6.56 10.63
N ARG A 97 1.80 -6.25 11.31
CA ARG A 97 3.15 -6.71 10.95
C ARG A 97 3.34 -8.22 11.01
N ARG A 98 2.56 -8.92 11.81
CA ARG A 98 2.56 -10.39 11.91
C ARG A 98 1.79 -11.09 10.80
N LEU A 99 1.06 -10.34 9.99
CA LEU A 99 0.28 -10.91 8.89
C LEU A 99 1.18 -11.29 7.70
N PRO A 100 0.89 -12.42 7.04
CA PRO A 100 1.61 -12.81 5.84
C PRO A 100 1.57 -11.72 4.76
N GLY A 101 2.74 -11.39 4.21
CA GLY A 101 2.87 -10.40 3.14
C GLY A 101 2.72 -8.94 3.57
N VAL A 102 2.47 -8.66 4.86
CA VAL A 102 2.36 -7.30 5.40
C VAL A 102 3.71 -6.86 5.97
N GLY A 103 4.41 -6.03 5.19
CA GLY A 103 5.63 -5.37 5.59
C GLY A 103 5.36 -4.09 6.40
N GLU A 104 6.45 -3.40 6.83
CA GLU A 104 6.35 -2.13 7.56
C GLU A 104 5.52 -1.09 6.80
N TYR A 105 5.79 -0.92 5.51
CA TYR A 105 5.05 -0.01 4.66
C TYR A 105 3.55 -0.35 4.63
N THR A 106 3.20 -1.61 4.33
CA THR A 106 1.79 -2.02 4.22
C THR A 106 1.04 -1.87 5.56
N ALA A 107 1.70 -2.18 6.69
CA ALA A 107 1.10 -1.98 8.01
C ALA A 107 0.79 -0.51 8.29
N LYS A 108 1.73 0.39 8.02
CA LYS A 108 1.52 1.84 8.15
C LYS A 108 0.49 2.35 7.16
N ALA A 109 0.51 1.90 5.90
CA ALA A 109 -0.46 2.27 4.87
C ALA A 109 -1.90 1.89 5.28
N MET A 110 -2.08 0.70 5.86
CA MET A 110 -3.36 0.31 6.45
C MET A 110 -3.81 1.29 7.52
N ARG A 111 -2.92 1.70 8.43
CA ARG A 111 -3.23 2.63 9.52
C ARG A 111 -3.64 4.01 9.00
N VAL A 112 -2.92 4.53 8.01
CA VAL A 112 -3.25 5.80 7.35
C VAL A 112 -4.57 5.70 6.59
N PHE A 113 -4.66 4.75 5.65
CA PHE A 113 -5.74 4.76 4.67
C PHE A 113 -7.06 4.16 5.19
N ALA A 114 -7.03 3.25 6.16
CA ALA A 114 -8.24 2.68 6.74
C ALA A 114 -8.71 3.45 7.98
N TRP A 115 -7.79 3.91 8.83
CA TRP A 115 -8.13 4.44 10.15
C TRP A 115 -7.69 5.89 10.39
N ASP A 116 -7.11 6.53 9.37
CA ASP A 116 -6.70 7.94 9.43
C ASP A 116 -5.68 8.24 10.54
N GLU A 117 -4.81 7.27 10.79
CA GLU A 117 -3.76 7.40 11.80
C GLU A 117 -2.62 8.29 11.31
N PRO A 118 -2.04 9.13 12.18
CA PRO A 118 -0.99 10.09 11.81
C PRO A 118 0.38 9.41 11.62
N GLU A 119 0.43 8.34 10.85
CA GLU A 119 1.68 7.69 10.44
C GLU A 119 2.32 8.42 9.26
N VAL A 120 3.62 8.30 9.10
CA VAL A 120 4.32 8.83 7.93
C VAL A 120 4.83 7.68 7.07
N LEU A 121 4.37 7.66 5.82
CA LEU A 121 4.78 6.71 4.80
C LEU A 121 5.93 7.30 3.98
N ILE A 122 6.91 6.45 3.64
CA ILE A 122 7.93 6.80 2.65
C ILE A 122 7.95 5.69 1.60
N GLU A 123 7.46 6.01 0.41
CA GLU A 123 7.51 5.19 -0.77
C GLU A 123 8.17 5.96 -1.93
N THR A 124 8.31 5.36 -3.07
CA THR A 124 9.10 5.89 -4.19
C THR A 124 8.66 7.28 -4.66
N ASN A 125 7.36 7.60 -4.66
CA ASN A 125 6.86 8.91 -5.11
C ASN A 125 7.07 9.96 -4.01
N ILE A 126 6.81 9.61 -2.76
CA ILE A 126 7.05 10.50 -1.61
C ILE A 126 8.56 10.80 -1.50
N ARG A 127 9.44 9.79 -1.68
CA ARG A 127 10.89 10.04 -1.80
C ARG A 127 11.22 11.01 -2.91
N ALA A 128 10.62 10.85 -4.10
CA ALA A 128 10.88 11.74 -5.22
C ALA A 128 10.52 13.19 -4.88
N ALA A 129 9.38 13.43 -4.23
CA ALA A 129 8.95 14.74 -3.80
C ALA A 129 9.92 15.37 -2.80
N PHE A 130 10.25 14.66 -1.71
CA PHE A 130 11.16 15.19 -0.69
C PHE A 130 12.59 15.36 -1.20
N ILE A 131 13.12 14.43 -1.98
CA ILE A 131 14.46 14.57 -2.57
C ILE A 131 14.53 15.77 -3.51
N HIS A 132 13.49 16.00 -4.30
CA HIS A 132 13.44 17.13 -5.22
C HIS A 132 13.57 18.47 -4.48
N HIS A 133 12.83 18.66 -3.39
CA HIS A 133 12.76 19.94 -2.70
C HIS A 133 13.81 20.15 -1.63
N PHE A 134 14.16 19.12 -0.88
CA PHE A 134 15.00 19.25 0.30
C PHE A 134 16.43 18.71 0.11
N PHE A 135 16.66 17.91 -0.94
CA PHE A 135 17.95 17.28 -1.19
C PHE A 135 18.37 17.39 -2.67
N PRO A 136 18.28 18.61 -3.29
CA PRO A 136 18.49 18.76 -4.73
C PRO A 136 19.91 18.43 -5.19
N HIS A 137 20.89 18.54 -4.28
CA HIS A 137 22.32 18.32 -4.56
C HIS A 137 22.92 17.14 -3.79
N THR A 138 22.12 16.43 -2.99
CA THR A 138 22.58 15.32 -2.16
C THR A 138 22.38 13.99 -2.88
N LEU A 139 23.40 13.12 -2.86
CA LEU A 139 23.32 11.71 -3.29
C LEU A 139 23.17 10.81 -2.06
N ASP A 140 22.74 9.57 -2.30
CA ASP A 140 22.55 8.55 -1.26
C ASP A 140 21.65 8.99 -0.10
N VAL A 141 20.56 9.68 -0.43
CA VAL A 141 19.60 10.17 0.57
C VAL A 141 18.87 8.98 1.21
N HIS A 142 19.10 8.80 2.51
CA HIS A 142 18.44 7.77 3.30
C HIS A 142 17.06 8.19 3.76
N ASP A 143 16.12 7.22 3.85
CA ASP A 143 14.76 7.45 4.32
C ASP A 143 14.70 8.11 5.71
N ARG A 144 15.68 7.85 6.58
CA ARG A 144 15.78 8.52 7.89
C ARG A 144 15.89 10.04 7.78
N ALA A 145 16.63 10.54 6.79
CA ALA A 145 16.75 11.98 6.56
C ALA A 145 15.42 12.55 6.03
N ILE A 146 14.77 11.85 5.10
CA ILE A 146 13.46 12.25 4.57
C ILE A 146 12.40 12.25 5.68
N LEU A 147 12.41 11.24 6.55
CA LEU A 147 11.42 11.06 7.61
C LEU A 147 11.35 12.24 8.58
N ALA A 148 12.49 12.90 8.86
CA ALA A 148 12.52 14.08 9.73
C ALA A 148 11.68 15.23 9.14
N TYR A 149 11.89 15.54 7.85
CA TYR A 149 11.11 16.56 7.14
C TYR A 149 9.67 16.15 6.92
N ALA A 150 9.44 14.88 6.61
CA ALA A 150 8.09 14.36 6.35
C ALA A 150 7.22 14.40 7.60
N LYS A 151 7.76 14.07 8.78
CA LYS A 151 7.05 14.18 10.06
C LYS A 151 6.65 15.62 10.38
N GLU A 152 7.53 16.57 10.13
CA GLU A 152 7.21 17.98 10.36
C GLU A 152 6.16 18.49 9.38
N ALA A 153 6.29 18.17 8.08
CA ALA A 153 5.34 18.55 7.05
C ALA A 153 3.95 17.89 7.22
N ALA A 154 3.88 16.72 7.84
CA ALA A 154 2.63 16.02 8.10
C ALA A 154 1.83 16.59 9.29
N ARG A 155 2.44 17.44 10.13
CA ARG A 155 1.74 18.04 11.27
C ARG A 155 0.51 18.82 10.82
N ALA A 156 -0.60 18.60 11.51
CA ALA A 156 -1.88 19.25 11.23
C ALA A 156 -2.45 19.02 9.81
N GLN A 157 -1.96 18.00 9.11
CA GLN A 157 -2.50 17.56 7.82
C GLN A 157 -3.47 16.40 8.02
N ASP A 158 -4.47 16.28 7.13
CA ASP A 158 -5.23 15.04 6.99
C ASP A 158 -4.31 13.93 6.50
N PRO A 159 -4.13 12.82 7.24
CA PRO A 159 -3.14 11.81 6.89
C PRO A 159 -3.34 11.18 5.51
N ARG A 160 -4.58 10.92 5.10
CA ARG A 160 -4.88 10.32 3.79
C ARG A 160 -4.63 11.30 2.66
N GLU A 161 -5.23 12.49 2.73
CA GLU A 161 -5.15 13.50 1.68
C GLU A 161 -3.70 13.93 1.46
N TRP A 162 -2.96 14.13 2.54
CA TRP A 162 -1.55 14.50 2.49
C TRP A 162 -0.69 13.45 1.77
N HIS A 163 -0.87 12.16 2.12
CA HIS A 163 -0.12 11.09 1.46
C HIS A 163 -0.52 10.93 -0.01
N TRP A 164 -1.81 11.01 -0.32
CA TRP A 164 -2.27 10.92 -1.71
C TRP A 164 -1.76 12.07 -2.56
N ALA A 165 -1.78 13.29 -2.03
CA ALA A 165 -1.23 14.46 -2.70
C ALA A 165 0.27 14.29 -3.00
N LEU A 166 1.05 13.84 -2.01
CA LEU A 166 2.48 13.58 -2.20
C LEU A 166 2.77 12.45 -3.18
N MET A 167 1.98 11.37 -3.15
CA MET A 167 2.11 10.27 -4.10
C MET A 167 1.83 10.74 -5.53
N ASP A 168 0.80 11.53 -5.74
CA ASP A 168 0.44 12.07 -7.06
C ASP A 168 1.49 13.08 -7.54
N TYR A 169 1.92 13.97 -6.66
CA TYR A 169 2.96 14.94 -6.96
C TYR A 169 4.30 14.29 -7.31
N GLY A 170 4.75 13.33 -6.51
CA GLY A 170 5.97 12.60 -6.79
C GLY A 170 5.90 11.76 -8.08
N ALA A 171 4.72 11.20 -8.39
CA ALA A 171 4.50 10.54 -9.68
C ALA A 171 4.59 11.51 -10.86
N HIS A 172 4.06 12.74 -10.70
CA HIS A 172 4.20 13.82 -11.68
C HIS A 172 5.67 14.22 -11.88
N LEU A 173 6.41 14.46 -10.79
CA LEU A 173 7.84 14.80 -10.87
C LEU A 173 8.65 13.72 -11.61
N LYS A 174 8.37 12.45 -11.39
CA LYS A 174 9.05 11.35 -12.08
C LYS A 174 8.74 11.25 -13.57
N LYS A 175 7.62 11.81 -14.02
CA LYS A 175 7.24 11.89 -15.44
C LYS A 175 7.83 13.10 -16.13
N THR A 176 7.97 14.23 -15.43
CA THR A 176 8.35 15.52 -16.00
C THR A 176 9.84 15.84 -15.84
N LEU A 177 10.51 15.22 -14.87
CA LEU A 177 11.92 15.43 -14.57
C LEU A 177 12.70 14.13 -14.62
N LEU A 178 14.04 14.24 -14.59
CA LEU A 178 14.88 13.08 -14.27
C LEU A 178 14.51 12.59 -12.86
N ASN A 179 13.95 11.39 -12.76
CA ASN A 179 13.39 10.80 -11.54
C ASN A 179 14.23 11.13 -10.29
N PRO A 180 13.78 12.04 -9.39
CA PRO A 180 14.57 12.46 -8.22
C PRO A 180 14.90 11.31 -7.27
N SER A 181 14.06 10.27 -7.21
CA SER A 181 14.28 9.11 -6.33
C SER A 181 15.54 8.31 -6.66
N ARG A 182 16.17 8.53 -7.84
CA ARG A 182 17.47 7.96 -8.18
C ARG A 182 18.60 8.36 -7.22
N LYS A 183 18.42 9.47 -6.50
CA LYS A 183 19.37 9.93 -5.48
C LYS A 183 19.16 9.27 -4.12
N SER A 184 18.16 8.40 -3.97
CA SER A 184 17.94 7.67 -2.73
C SER A 184 18.93 6.50 -2.59
N ALA A 185 19.43 6.29 -1.38
CA ALA A 185 20.20 5.11 -1.01
C ALA A 185 19.41 3.78 -1.22
N HIS A 186 18.09 3.87 -1.26
CA HIS A 186 17.20 2.72 -1.47
C HIS A 186 16.72 2.59 -2.93
N TYR A 187 17.31 3.33 -3.87
CA TYR A 187 16.89 3.25 -5.27
C TYR A 187 17.26 1.91 -5.88
N ALA A 188 16.25 1.16 -6.30
CA ALA A 188 16.41 -0.02 -7.14
C ALA A 188 15.69 0.19 -8.47
N LYS A 189 16.41 -0.01 -9.59
CA LYS A 189 15.78 0.00 -10.91
C LYS A 189 14.91 -1.25 -11.02
N GLN A 190 13.61 -1.08 -11.17
CA GLN A 190 12.73 -2.21 -11.46
C GLN A 190 13.12 -2.84 -12.80
N SER A 191 13.33 -4.15 -12.81
CA SER A 191 13.39 -4.91 -14.06
C SER A 191 12.05 -4.84 -14.79
N LYS A 192 12.08 -4.90 -16.13
CA LYS A 192 10.83 -5.06 -16.89
C LYS A 192 10.20 -6.38 -16.47
N PHE A 193 8.88 -6.35 -16.24
CA PHE A 193 8.11 -7.57 -15.99
C PHE A 193 8.07 -8.38 -17.30
N GLU A 194 8.69 -9.54 -17.32
CA GLU A 194 8.74 -10.46 -18.45
C GLU A 194 7.64 -11.52 -18.37
N GLY A 195 6.47 -11.19 -17.85
CA GLY A 195 5.31 -12.08 -17.84
C GLY A 195 5.56 -13.45 -17.15
N SER A 196 4.53 -14.03 -16.54
CA SER A 196 4.48 -15.46 -16.17
C SER A 196 3.33 -16.10 -16.90
#